data_1a45a1ddcd99e29cf943e2195988d124
#
_entry.id   1a45a1ddcd99e29cf943e2195988d124
#
_cell.length_a   1.000
_cell.length_b   1.000
_cell.length_c   1.000
_cell.angle_alpha   90.00
_cell.angle_beta   90.00
_cell.angle_gamma   90.00
#
_symmetry.space_group_name_H-M   'P 1'
#
loop_
_entity.id
_entity.type
_entity.pdbx_description
1 polymer ?
#
loop_
_entity_poly.entity_id
_entity_poly.type
_entity_poly.pdbx_seq_one_letter_code
_entity_poly.pdbx_strand_id
1 'polypeptide(L)'
;MRNLVLAITTMFLLNVMVAQQKTELNLPKRNTLYFEVFGQGLYNSFAFDRLYKIDKKIKTSFTAGLTIIPSNELFVLALPFSYNFIVGKNNHHLELGLGLTPMLLRSTYNAETSYTDISGTSYNEKFIGHSTNYYFYSTPKIGYRFQKASGGFFFRITFTPPIAGISKEGPIRGGNTNYSHNNKVEYFKSAAIYDGYKIFPWAGISFGYTLMK
;
A
#
# COMPACT_ATOMS: atom_id res chain seq x y z
N MET A 1 -22.39 11.85 10.44
CA MET A 1 -21.14 11.17 10.08
C MET A 1 -19.92 11.68 10.87
N ARG A 2 -19.68 13.00 10.95
CA ARG A 2 -18.54 13.60 11.70
C ARG A 2 -18.45 13.15 13.16
N ASN A 3 -19.56 13.09 13.87
CA ASN A 3 -19.60 12.70 15.30
C ASN A 3 -19.36 11.19 15.51
N LEU A 4 -19.73 10.35 14.55
CA LEU A 4 -19.50 8.91 14.61
C LEU A 4 -17.99 8.58 14.42
N VAL A 5 -17.34 9.27 13.49
CA VAL A 5 -15.89 9.13 13.26
C VAL A 5 -15.12 9.59 14.50
N LEU A 6 -15.53 10.70 15.12
CA LEU A 6 -14.90 11.20 16.34
C LEU A 6 -15.05 10.21 17.50
N ALA A 7 -16.24 9.64 17.68
CA ALA A 7 -16.51 8.64 18.73
C ALA A 7 -15.66 7.37 18.56
N ILE A 8 -15.55 6.87 17.32
CA ILE A 8 -14.72 5.67 17.00
C ILE A 8 -13.25 5.97 17.25
N THR A 9 -12.76 7.14 16.84
CA THR A 9 -11.37 7.56 17.05
C THR A 9 -11.05 7.71 18.54
N THR A 10 -11.95 8.31 19.32
CA THR A 10 -11.79 8.49 20.78
C THR A 10 -11.81 7.13 21.49
N MET A 11 -12.71 6.23 21.10
CA MET A 11 -12.79 4.88 21.67
C MET A 11 -11.53 4.06 21.34
N PHE A 12 -10.96 4.23 20.16
CA PHE A 12 -9.70 3.60 19.76
C PHE A 12 -8.51 4.12 20.58
N LEU A 13 -8.42 5.44 20.76
CA LEU A 13 -7.36 6.09 21.56
C LEU A 13 -7.44 5.70 23.05
N LEU A 14 -8.65 5.61 23.63
CA LEU A 14 -8.85 5.16 25.00
C LEU A 14 -8.38 3.72 25.19
N ASN A 15 -8.68 2.82 24.26
CA ASN A 15 -8.21 1.43 24.34
C ASN A 15 -6.68 1.32 24.23
N VAL A 16 -6.02 2.18 23.44
CA VAL A 16 -4.56 2.25 23.34
C VAL A 16 -3.94 2.74 24.65
N MET A 17 -4.55 3.74 25.31
CA MET A 17 -4.05 4.25 26.61
C MET A 17 -4.19 3.23 27.74
N VAL A 18 -5.29 2.50 27.80
CA VAL A 18 -5.51 1.45 28.83
C VAL A 18 -4.56 0.26 28.61
N ALA A 19 -4.18 -0.04 27.35
CA ALA A 19 -3.22 -1.09 27.03
C ALA A 19 -1.78 -0.79 27.50
N GLN A 20 -1.42 0.48 27.68
CA GLN A 20 -0.07 0.90 28.13
C GLN A 20 0.20 0.67 29.61
N GLN A 21 -0.82 0.44 30.44
CA GLN A 21 -0.65 0.27 31.90
C GLN A 21 -0.38 -1.17 32.35
N LYS A 22 -0.37 -2.16 31.46
CA LYS A 22 -0.11 -3.56 31.84
C LYS A 22 1.37 -3.92 31.70
N THR A 23 1.94 -4.29 32.80
CA THR A 23 3.30 -4.84 33.06
C THR A 23 3.89 -5.55 31.86
N GLU A 24 5.05 -5.09 31.39
CA GLU A 24 5.87 -5.72 30.35
C GLU A 24 6.24 -7.15 30.74
N LEU A 25 5.45 -8.10 30.31
CA LEU A 25 5.93 -9.46 30.17
C LEU A 25 6.94 -9.44 29.02
N ASN A 26 8.21 -9.56 29.34
CA ASN A 26 9.34 -9.63 28.42
C ASN A 26 9.22 -10.84 27.47
N LEU A 27 8.38 -10.70 26.45
CA LEU A 27 8.24 -11.71 25.42
C LEU A 27 9.10 -11.32 24.21
N PRO A 28 9.79 -12.28 23.60
CA PRO A 28 10.72 -11.99 22.53
C PRO A 28 10.02 -11.27 21.38
N LYS A 29 10.48 -10.05 21.09
CA LYS A 29 10.11 -9.31 19.85
C LYS A 29 10.60 -10.15 18.68
N ARG A 30 9.72 -10.44 17.73
CA ARG A 30 10.06 -11.26 16.57
C ARG A 30 10.06 -10.41 15.32
N ASN A 31 11.08 -10.59 14.53
CA ASN A 31 11.23 -9.96 13.25
C ASN A 31 10.99 -10.99 12.15
N THR A 32 10.23 -10.64 11.14
CA THR A 32 9.98 -11.48 9.97
C THR A 32 10.35 -10.71 8.72
N LEU A 33 11.15 -11.32 7.86
CA LEU A 33 11.42 -10.86 6.51
C LEU A 33 10.61 -11.72 5.54
N TYR A 34 9.91 -11.10 4.61
CA TYR A 34 9.11 -11.83 3.65
C TYR A 34 9.02 -11.13 2.30
N PHE A 35 8.72 -11.91 1.30
CA PHE A 35 8.35 -11.48 -0.03
C PHE A 35 6.84 -11.63 -0.18
N GLU A 36 6.18 -10.62 -0.71
CA GLU A 36 4.75 -10.58 -0.97
C GLU A 36 4.50 -10.42 -2.46
N VAL A 37 3.63 -11.24 -3.00
CA VAL A 37 3.12 -11.14 -4.36
C VAL A 37 1.72 -10.55 -4.28
N PHE A 38 1.49 -9.48 -5.04
CA PHE A 38 0.31 -8.63 -4.98
C PHE A 38 0.16 -7.96 -3.60
N GLY A 39 -0.93 -8.09 -2.91
CA GLY A 39 -1.08 -7.54 -1.56
C GLY A 39 -1.01 -6.01 -1.49
N GLN A 40 -0.55 -5.48 -0.36
CA GLN A 40 -0.59 -4.05 -0.07
C GLN A 40 0.33 -3.21 -0.96
N GLY A 41 1.43 -3.78 -1.45
CA GLY A 41 2.35 -3.11 -2.38
C GLY A 41 1.84 -3.07 -3.83
N LEU A 42 0.67 -3.60 -4.13
CA LEU A 42 0.01 -3.79 -5.43
C LEU A 42 0.72 -4.78 -6.35
N TYR A 43 2.03 -4.88 -6.28
CA TYR A 43 2.87 -5.77 -7.07
C TYR A 43 3.70 -6.67 -6.14
N ASN A 44 4.93 -6.93 -6.50
CA ASN A 44 5.85 -7.68 -5.65
C ASN A 44 6.51 -6.73 -4.65
N SER A 45 6.53 -7.11 -3.37
CA SER A 45 7.20 -6.32 -2.35
C SER A 45 8.06 -7.17 -1.44
N PHE A 46 9.20 -6.60 -1.01
CA PHE A 46 9.97 -7.09 0.13
C PHE A 46 9.53 -6.35 1.37
N ALA A 47 9.25 -7.07 2.43
CA ALA A 47 8.74 -6.45 3.65
C ALA A 47 9.36 -7.02 4.91
N PHE A 48 9.43 -6.15 5.90
CA PHE A 48 9.84 -6.41 7.26
C PHE A 48 8.63 -6.25 8.18
N ASP A 49 8.37 -7.24 9.01
CA ASP A 49 7.32 -7.24 10.01
C ASP A 49 7.91 -7.44 11.40
N ARG A 50 7.59 -6.55 12.30
CA ARG A 50 7.99 -6.65 13.71
C ARG A 50 6.80 -6.91 14.59
N LEU A 51 6.81 -8.07 15.23
CA LEU A 51 5.78 -8.51 16.14
C LEU A 51 6.01 -7.95 17.54
N TYR A 52 4.99 -7.32 18.10
CA TYR A 52 4.89 -6.90 19.48
C TYR A 52 3.81 -7.72 20.17
N LYS A 53 3.97 -7.98 21.45
CA LYS A 53 2.93 -8.62 22.24
C LYS A 53 2.26 -7.58 23.12
N ILE A 54 0.95 -7.47 23.03
CA ILE A 54 0.14 -6.62 23.90
C ILE A 54 -0.48 -7.47 25.02
N ASP A 55 -0.96 -8.68 24.69
CA ASP A 55 -1.56 -9.61 25.65
C ASP A 55 -1.33 -11.06 25.23
N LYS A 56 -1.65 -12.03 26.11
CA LYS A 56 -1.53 -13.47 25.84
C LYS A 56 -2.36 -13.90 24.62
N LYS A 57 -3.46 -13.21 24.32
CA LYS A 57 -4.40 -13.57 23.24
C LYS A 57 -4.22 -12.74 21.97
N ILE A 58 -3.81 -11.49 22.09
CA ILE A 58 -3.70 -10.53 20.98
C ILE A 58 -2.26 -10.09 20.85
N LYS A 59 -1.72 -10.24 19.67
CA LYS A 59 -0.40 -9.74 19.28
C LYS A 59 -0.61 -8.61 18.29
N THR A 60 0.30 -7.67 18.25
CA THR A 60 0.32 -6.64 17.21
C THR A 60 1.61 -6.69 16.45
N SER A 61 1.56 -6.28 15.19
CA SER A 61 2.76 -6.11 14.40
C SER A 61 2.71 -4.81 13.61
N PHE A 62 3.90 -4.29 13.33
CA PHE A 62 4.12 -3.22 12.38
C PHE A 62 4.90 -3.78 11.20
N THR A 63 4.39 -3.53 10.01
CA THR A 63 5.01 -3.93 8.76
C THR A 63 5.50 -2.70 8.00
N ALA A 64 6.66 -2.80 7.40
CA ALA A 64 7.18 -1.85 6.41
C ALA A 64 7.70 -2.64 5.20
N GLY A 65 7.36 -2.19 4.00
CA GLY A 65 7.74 -2.85 2.76
C GLY A 65 8.29 -1.90 1.72
N LEU A 66 8.85 -2.48 0.68
CA LEU A 66 9.41 -1.79 -0.48
C LEU A 66 9.00 -2.55 -1.74
N THR A 67 8.38 -1.85 -2.66
CA THR A 67 8.09 -2.29 -4.03
C THR A 67 8.90 -1.44 -4.99
N ILE A 68 9.67 -2.08 -5.87
CA ILE A 68 10.37 -1.41 -6.97
C ILE A 68 10.14 -2.24 -8.23
N ILE A 69 9.59 -1.61 -9.27
CA ILE A 69 9.45 -2.20 -10.60
C ILE A 69 10.19 -1.29 -11.58
N PRO A 70 11.42 -1.64 -11.96
CA PRO A 70 12.18 -0.90 -12.96
C PRO A 70 11.83 -1.43 -14.35
N SER A 71 11.12 -0.62 -15.15
CA SER A 71 10.88 -0.88 -16.57
C SER A 71 11.06 0.40 -17.34
N ASN A 72 11.40 0.29 -18.63
CA ASN A 72 11.55 1.46 -19.50
C ASN A 72 10.21 2.18 -19.72
N GLU A 73 9.11 1.44 -19.70
CA GLU A 73 7.76 1.99 -19.92
C GLU A 73 7.07 2.36 -18.61
N LEU A 74 7.35 1.62 -17.55
CA LEU A 74 6.68 1.78 -16.26
C LEU A 74 7.67 1.62 -15.09
N PHE A 75 7.93 2.69 -14.37
CA PHE A 75 8.66 2.64 -13.12
C PHE A 75 7.70 2.81 -11.95
N VAL A 76 7.72 1.88 -11.00
CA VAL A 76 6.92 1.95 -9.76
C VAL A 76 7.84 1.89 -8.56
N LEU A 77 7.65 2.84 -7.63
CA LEU A 77 8.23 2.82 -6.30
C LEU A 77 7.09 2.95 -5.29
N ALA A 78 6.90 1.95 -4.42
CA ALA A 78 5.90 2.02 -3.36
C ALA A 78 6.49 1.60 -2.01
N LEU A 79 6.00 2.24 -0.95
CA LEU A 79 6.40 2.00 0.44
C LEU A 79 5.18 1.60 1.27
N PRO A 80 4.75 0.34 1.25
CA PRO A 80 3.63 -0.13 2.04
C PRO A 80 3.98 -0.20 3.52
N PHE A 81 3.14 0.41 4.36
CA PHE A 81 3.20 0.33 5.82
C PHE A 81 1.89 -0.23 6.34
N SER A 82 1.91 -1.07 7.36
CA SER A 82 0.67 -1.50 8.03
C SER A 82 0.85 -1.76 9.51
N TYR A 83 -0.24 -1.53 10.24
CA TYR A 83 -0.40 -1.93 11.62
C TYR A 83 -1.42 -3.06 11.70
N ASN A 84 -1.05 -4.17 12.33
CA ASN A 84 -1.83 -5.40 12.29
C ASN A 84 -2.12 -5.91 13.71
N PHE A 85 -3.34 -6.41 13.90
CA PHE A 85 -3.79 -7.18 15.06
C PHE A 85 -3.79 -8.65 14.66
N ILE A 86 -3.18 -9.49 15.47
CA ILE A 86 -2.96 -10.90 15.20
C ILE A 86 -3.57 -11.71 16.33
N VAL A 87 -4.59 -12.50 16.02
CA VAL A 87 -5.33 -13.34 16.97
C VAL A 87 -5.23 -14.79 16.54
N GLY A 88 -4.92 -15.69 17.47
CA GLY A 88 -4.87 -17.11 17.16
C GLY A 88 -4.06 -17.90 18.17
N LYS A 89 -4.07 -19.21 17.97
CA LYS A 89 -3.37 -20.19 18.82
C LYS A 89 -2.31 -20.91 18.01
N ASN A 90 -1.24 -21.35 18.69
CA ASN A 90 -0.14 -22.10 18.09
C ASN A 90 0.51 -21.32 16.93
N ASN A 91 0.46 -21.92 15.74
CA ASN A 91 1.10 -21.37 14.53
C ASN A 91 0.11 -20.69 13.57
N HIS A 92 -1.20 -20.77 13.86
CA HIS A 92 -2.28 -20.32 12.99
C HIS A 92 -2.92 -19.06 13.55
N HIS A 93 -2.98 -18.01 12.77
CA HIS A 93 -3.46 -16.72 13.22
C HIS A 93 -4.38 -16.07 12.18
N LEU A 94 -5.40 -15.39 12.66
CA LEU A 94 -6.15 -14.38 11.90
C LEU A 94 -5.40 -13.05 12.04
N GLU A 95 -5.19 -12.36 10.94
CA GLU A 95 -4.59 -11.03 10.90
C GLU A 95 -5.64 -10.02 10.43
N LEU A 96 -5.82 -8.95 11.20
CA LEU A 96 -6.63 -7.80 10.86
C LEU A 96 -5.75 -6.57 10.91
N GLY A 97 -5.86 -5.67 9.96
CA GLY A 97 -4.96 -4.51 9.93
C GLY A 97 -5.47 -3.35 9.09
N LEU A 98 -4.71 -2.27 9.17
CA LEU A 98 -4.85 -1.11 8.32
C LEU A 98 -3.49 -0.76 7.73
N GLY A 99 -3.45 -0.59 6.43
CA GLY A 99 -2.25 -0.20 5.69
C GLY A 99 -2.37 1.16 5.05
N LEU A 100 -1.21 1.78 4.84
CA LEU A 100 -1.02 3.02 4.09
C LEU A 100 0.13 2.80 3.11
N THR A 101 -0.04 3.24 1.88
CA THR A 101 0.97 3.06 0.84
C THR A 101 1.15 4.35 0.03
N PRO A 102 2.21 5.12 0.28
CA PRO A 102 2.71 6.08 -0.68
C PRO A 102 3.33 5.36 -1.88
N MET A 103 3.00 5.83 -3.08
CA MET A 103 3.49 5.25 -4.33
C MET A 103 3.79 6.35 -5.35
N LEU A 104 4.91 6.19 -6.04
CA LEU A 104 5.30 6.95 -7.21
C LEU A 104 5.22 6.03 -8.42
N LEU A 105 4.53 6.48 -9.45
CA LEU A 105 4.39 5.79 -10.73
C LEU A 105 4.85 6.74 -11.83
N ARG A 106 5.87 6.33 -12.57
CA ARG A 106 6.36 7.04 -13.76
C ARG A 106 6.07 6.16 -14.98
N SER A 107 5.35 6.71 -15.95
CA SER A 107 5.07 6.05 -17.22
C SER A 107 5.69 6.81 -18.38
N THR A 108 6.14 6.05 -19.38
CA THR A 108 6.64 6.54 -20.65
C THR A 108 5.68 6.07 -21.73
N TYR A 109 5.24 6.97 -22.59
CA TYR A 109 4.29 6.66 -23.65
C TYR A 109 4.68 7.38 -24.95
N ASN A 110 4.31 6.77 -26.06
CA ASN A 110 4.44 7.39 -27.37
C ASN A 110 3.19 8.26 -27.61
N ALA A 111 3.40 9.50 -27.95
CA ALA A 111 2.35 10.43 -28.29
C ALA A 111 2.54 10.98 -29.71
N GLU A 112 1.45 11.27 -30.37
CA GLU A 112 1.43 11.89 -31.68
C GLU A 112 0.67 13.22 -31.57
N THR A 113 1.25 14.28 -32.09
CA THR A 113 0.59 15.58 -32.19
C THR A 113 0.47 15.95 -33.66
N SER A 114 -0.74 16.28 -34.08
CA SER A 114 -1.00 16.83 -35.41
C SER A 114 -1.17 18.34 -35.32
N TYR A 115 -0.45 19.08 -36.11
CA TYR A 115 -0.64 20.52 -36.25
C TYR A 115 -0.71 20.90 -37.73
N THR A 116 -1.52 21.92 -38.03
CA THR A 116 -1.68 22.45 -39.38
C THR A 116 -1.03 23.81 -39.39
N ASP A 117 -0.14 24.07 -40.33
CA ASP A 117 0.49 25.37 -40.50
C ASP A 117 -0.46 26.40 -41.16
N ILE A 118 0.01 27.63 -41.28
CA ILE A 118 -0.76 28.71 -41.89
C ILE A 118 -1.04 28.46 -43.40
N SER A 119 -0.25 27.60 -44.04
CA SER A 119 -0.43 27.21 -45.44
C SER A 119 -1.48 26.09 -45.62
N GLY A 120 -2.04 25.56 -44.51
CA GLY A 120 -2.99 24.46 -44.53
C GLY A 120 -2.34 23.07 -44.60
N THR A 121 -1.02 22.99 -44.49
CA THR A 121 -0.28 21.70 -44.51
C THR A 121 -0.29 21.09 -43.11
N SER A 122 -0.76 19.85 -43.02
CA SER A 122 -0.79 19.11 -41.74
C SER A 122 0.47 18.29 -41.54
N TYR A 123 1.04 18.41 -40.36
CA TYR A 123 2.23 17.68 -39.91
C TYR A 123 1.87 16.81 -38.72
N ASN A 124 2.42 15.60 -38.69
CA ASN A 124 2.33 14.68 -37.57
C ASN A 124 3.71 14.53 -36.95
N GLU A 125 3.82 14.96 -35.70
CA GLU A 125 5.06 14.78 -34.94
C GLU A 125 4.85 13.71 -33.86
N LYS A 126 5.78 12.73 -33.84
CA LYS A 126 5.82 11.68 -32.82
C LYS A 126 6.83 12.08 -31.75
N PHE A 127 6.43 11.99 -30.50
CA PHE A 127 7.33 12.24 -29.38
C PHE A 127 7.11 11.26 -28.24
N ILE A 128 8.16 11.08 -27.44
CA ILE A 128 8.09 10.27 -26.22
C ILE A 128 7.68 11.18 -25.06
N GLY A 129 6.52 10.92 -24.49
CA GLY A 129 6.01 11.61 -23.31
C GLY A 129 6.36 10.85 -22.02
N HIS A 130 6.59 11.58 -20.95
CA HIS A 130 6.78 11.04 -19.62
C HIS A 130 5.75 11.67 -18.67
N SER A 131 5.05 10.83 -17.90
CA SER A 131 4.21 11.32 -16.82
C SER A 131 4.68 10.72 -15.49
N THR A 132 4.54 11.53 -14.41
CA THR A 132 4.88 11.08 -13.07
C THR A 132 3.68 11.33 -12.17
N ASN A 133 3.15 10.29 -11.57
CA ASN A 133 1.97 10.34 -10.72
C ASN A 133 2.33 9.89 -9.31
N TYR A 134 1.81 10.59 -8.33
CA TYR A 134 1.95 10.27 -6.92
C TYR A 134 0.61 9.78 -6.37
N TYR A 135 0.65 8.67 -5.68
CA TYR A 135 -0.52 8.08 -5.04
C TYR A 135 -0.25 7.88 -3.56
N PHE A 136 -1.29 8.05 -2.78
CA PHE A 136 -1.31 7.69 -1.37
C PHE A 136 -2.65 7.03 -1.09
N TYR A 137 -2.65 5.76 -0.71
CA TYR A 137 -3.89 5.01 -0.50
C TYR A 137 -3.86 4.20 0.79
N SER A 138 -5.06 3.96 1.31
CA SER A 138 -5.30 3.14 2.50
C SER A 138 -5.91 1.80 2.12
N THR A 139 -5.47 0.75 2.81
CA THR A 139 -5.91 -0.62 2.60
C THR A 139 -6.29 -1.26 3.93
N PRO A 140 -7.57 -1.55 4.20
CA PRO A 140 -7.91 -2.48 5.25
C PRO A 140 -7.32 -3.85 4.90
N LYS A 141 -6.99 -4.62 5.91
CA LYS A 141 -6.38 -5.93 5.76
C LYS A 141 -7.12 -6.95 6.60
N ILE A 142 -7.46 -8.06 5.98
CA ILE A 142 -7.89 -9.28 6.66
C ILE A 142 -7.16 -10.47 6.05
N GLY A 143 -6.66 -11.40 6.86
CA GLY A 143 -5.93 -12.52 6.32
C GLY A 143 -5.63 -13.63 7.30
N TYR A 144 -5.10 -14.69 6.75
CA TYR A 144 -4.53 -15.80 7.47
C TYR A 144 -3.01 -15.71 7.51
N ARG A 145 -2.44 -15.96 8.69
CA ARG A 145 -1.00 -15.95 8.93
C ARG A 145 -0.57 -17.26 9.60
N PHE A 146 0.39 -17.94 9.00
CA PHE A 146 1.11 -19.04 9.60
C PHE A 146 2.48 -18.58 10.07
N GLN A 147 2.75 -18.68 11.36
CA GLN A 147 4.00 -18.27 11.96
C GLN A 147 4.31 -19.09 13.22
N LYS A 148 5.40 -19.84 13.19
CA LYS A 148 5.82 -20.65 14.33
C LYS A 148 6.34 -19.79 15.48
N ALA A 149 6.02 -20.19 16.70
CA ALA A 149 6.54 -19.58 17.92
C ALA A 149 8.07 -19.70 18.03
N SER A 150 8.65 -20.75 17.48
CA SER A 150 10.10 -21.00 17.42
C SER A 150 10.81 -20.29 16.27
N GLY A 151 10.12 -19.45 15.50
CA GLY A 151 10.67 -18.86 14.26
C GLY A 151 10.67 -19.84 13.09
N GLY A 152 11.36 -19.49 12.01
CA GLY A 152 11.43 -20.28 10.80
C GLY A 152 10.41 -19.84 9.75
N PHE A 153 9.87 -20.79 9.00
CA PHE A 153 8.98 -20.53 7.87
C PHE A 153 7.78 -19.67 8.26
N PHE A 154 7.52 -18.66 7.42
CA PHE A 154 6.40 -17.73 7.51
C PHE A 154 5.58 -17.83 6.22
N PHE A 155 4.26 -17.85 6.37
CA PHE A 155 3.32 -17.80 5.26
C PHE A 155 2.12 -16.92 5.60
N ARG A 156 1.60 -16.19 4.62
CA ARG A 156 0.44 -15.33 4.80
C ARG A 156 -0.38 -15.21 3.52
N ILE A 157 -1.69 -15.20 3.66
CA ILE A 157 -2.64 -14.80 2.62
C ILE A 157 -3.46 -13.65 3.18
N THR A 158 -3.55 -12.56 2.45
CA THR A 158 -4.28 -11.36 2.87
C THR A 158 -5.19 -10.86 1.78
N PHE A 159 -6.35 -10.38 2.19
CA PHE A 159 -7.23 -9.54 1.37
C PHE A 159 -6.99 -8.08 1.78
N THR A 160 -6.60 -7.25 0.81
CA THR A 160 -6.12 -5.88 1.06
C THR A 160 -6.67 -4.91 0.01
N PRO A 161 -8.00 -4.73 -0.08
CA PRO A 161 -8.57 -3.83 -1.08
C PRO A 161 -8.14 -2.39 -0.80
N PRO A 162 -7.62 -1.64 -1.78
CA PRO A 162 -7.44 -0.21 -1.63
C PRO A 162 -8.81 0.47 -1.58
N ILE A 163 -9.12 1.22 -0.52
CA ILE A 163 -10.45 1.80 -0.29
C ILE A 163 -10.54 3.31 -0.42
N ALA A 164 -9.46 4.02 -0.19
CA ALA A 164 -9.41 5.47 -0.29
C ALA A 164 -7.99 5.94 -0.54
N GLY A 165 -7.85 7.04 -1.26
CA GLY A 165 -6.54 7.60 -1.51
C GLY A 165 -6.58 8.99 -2.10
N ILE A 166 -5.39 9.52 -2.32
CA ILE A 166 -5.13 10.81 -2.95
C ILE A 166 -4.19 10.52 -4.11
N SER A 167 -4.48 11.08 -5.28
CA SER A 167 -3.56 11.10 -6.41
C SER A 167 -3.19 12.54 -6.75
N LYS A 168 -1.95 12.72 -7.13
CA LYS A 168 -1.45 13.98 -7.68
C LYS A 168 -0.75 13.69 -8.99
N GLU A 169 -1.26 14.27 -10.06
CA GLU A 169 -0.59 14.22 -11.35
C GLU A 169 0.61 15.17 -11.35
N GLY A 170 1.76 14.66 -11.74
CA GLY A 170 2.95 15.45 -11.98
C GLY A 170 2.96 16.05 -13.39
N PRO A 171 3.95 16.88 -13.69
CA PRO A 171 4.08 17.47 -15.01
C PRO A 171 4.31 16.41 -16.08
N ILE A 172 3.59 16.53 -17.19
CA ILE A 172 3.84 15.77 -18.40
C ILE A 172 5.03 16.44 -19.11
N ARG A 173 6.06 15.68 -19.40
CA ARG A 173 7.25 16.15 -20.15
C ARG A 173 7.36 15.37 -21.46
N GLY A 174 7.48 16.07 -22.57
CA GLY A 174 7.69 15.48 -23.89
C GLY A 174 7.51 16.49 -25.01
N GLY A 175 8.27 16.35 -26.09
CA GLY A 175 8.27 17.29 -27.19
C GLY A 175 8.86 18.67 -26.84
N ASN A 176 8.78 19.60 -27.76
CA ASN A 176 9.26 20.99 -27.60
C ASN A 176 8.33 21.87 -26.73
N THR A 177 7.24 21.35 -26.25
CA THR A 177 6.24 22.07 -25.45
C THR A 177 6.12 21.45 -24.06
N ASN A 178 6.48 22.23 -23.03
CA ASN A 178 6.16 21.91 -21.65
C ASN A 178 4.65 22.16 -21.43
N TYR A 179 3.83 21.14 -21.63
CA TYR A 179 2.44 21.21 -21.18
C TYR A 179 2.42 21.16 -19.65
N SER A 180 2.30 22.33 -19.05
CA SER A 180 1.95 22.45 -17.63
C SER A 180 0.50 21.99 -17.46
N HIS A 181 0.30 20.73 -17.16
CA HIS A 181 -0.99 20.30 -16.64
C HIS A 181 -1.13 20.90 -15.23
N ASN A 182 -2.26 21.52 -14.96
CA ASN A 182 -2.59 22.03 -13.64
C ASN A 182 -2.30 20.94 -12.60
N ASN A 183 -1.56 21.31 -11.55
CA ASN A 183 -1.26 20.47 -10.39
C ASN A 183 -2.57 20.08 -9.64
N LYS A 184 -3.48 19.40 -10.31
CA LYS A 184 -4.77 19.02 -9.75
C LYS A 184 -4.55 17.87 -8.77
N VAL A 185 -4.83 18.13 -7.52
CA VAL A 185 -4.92 17.08 -6.50
C VAL A 185 -6.30 16.47 -6.59
N GLU A 186 -6.38 15.21 -6.99
CA GLU A 186 -7.64 14.48 -7.01
C GLU A 186 -7.73 13.57 -5.80
N TYR A 187 -8.86 13.69 -5.09
CA TYR A 187 -9.21 12.75 -4.04
C TYR A 187 -10.02 11.62 -4.67
N PHE A 188 -9.45 10.44 -4.76
CA PHE A 188 -10.24 9.30 -5.18
C PHE A 188 -10.82 8.57 -3.97
N LYS A 189 -12.12 8.50 -3.93
CA LYS A 189 -12.85 7.63 -3.02
C LYS A 189 -12.82 6.24 -3.62
N SER A 190 -11.73 5.52 -3.34
CA SER A 190 -11.45 4.16 -3.74
C SER A 190 -10.86 3.97 -5.14
N ALA A 191 -9.62 3.51 -5.18
CA ALA A 191 -9.09 2.78 -6.33
C ALA A 191 -9.85 1.45 -6.56
N ALA A 192 -10.76 1.11 -5.66
CA ALA A 192 -11.61 -0.07 -5.70
C ALA A 192 -13.04 0.23 -6.17
N ILE A 193 -13.40 1.49 -6.35
CA ILE A 193 -14.70 1.90 -6.87
C ILE A 193 -14.46 2.55 -8.23
N TYR A 194 -14.16 1.71 -9.19
CA TYR A 194 -14.28 2.10 -10.57
C TYR A 194 -15.75 1.92 -10.96
N ASP A 195 -16.37 3.00 -11.38
CA ASP A 195 -17.70 3.05 -12.02
C ASP A 195 -18.81 2.34 -11.22
N GLY A 196 -19.26 2.98 -10.14
CA GLY A 196 -20.50 2.60 -9.48
C GLY A 196 -20.42 1.32 -8.63
N TYR A 197 -19.75 1.36 -7.48
CA TYR A 197 -19.93 0.40 -6.39
C TYR A 197 -19.26 -0.98 -6.49
N LYS A 198 -18.20 -1.17 -7.23
CA LYS A 198 -17.46 -2.44 -7.21
C LYS A 198 -16.17 -2.31 -6.42
N ILE A 199 -16.11 -2.97 -5.26
CA ILE A 199 -14.84 -3.19 -4.53
C ILE A 199 -13.97 -4.10 -5.39
N PHE A 200 -12.80 -3.64 -5.81
CA PHE A 200 -11.83 -4.47 -6.50
C PHE A 200 -11.23 -5.47 -5.50
N PRO A 201 -11.48 -6.78 -5.63
CA PRO A 201 -10.94 -7.77 -4.73
C PRO A 201 -9.43 -7.87 -4.95
N TRP A 202 -8.66 -7.35 -3.99
CA TRP A 202 -7.22 -7.41 -4.04
C TRP A 202 -6.69 -8.31 -2.93
N ALA A 203 -5.94 -9.32 -3.30
CA ALA A 203 -5.40 -10.29 -2.38
C ALA A 203 -3.91 -10.50 -2.63
N GLY A 204 -3.15 -10.77 -1.56
CA GLY A 204 -1.73 -11.03 -1.62
C GLY A 204 -1.34 -12.32 -0.94
N ILE A 205 -0.25 -12.92 -1.40
CA ILE A 205 0.38 -14.09 -0.81
C ILE A 205 1.80 -13.72 -0.41
N SER A 206 2.20 -14.08 0.81
CA SER A 206 3.53 -13.77 1.33
C SER A 206 4.23 -15.02 1.83
N PHE A 207 5.52 -15.10 1.55
CA PHE A 207 6.42 -16.16 2.02
C PHE A 207 7.66 -15.52 2.64
N GLY A 208 8.14 -16.09 3.74
CA GLY A 208 9.29 -15.51 4.42
C GLY A 208 9.83 -16.34 5.56
N TYR A 209 10.63 -15.68 6.36
CA TYR A 209 11.32 -16.30 7.49
C TYR A 209 11.24 -15.39 8.72
N THR A 210 10.84 -15.98 9.85
CA THR A 210 10.82 -15.32 11.15
C THR A 210 12.14 -15.59 11.87
N LEU A 211 12.86 -14.51 12.17
CA LEU A 211 14.11 -14.55 12.90
C LEU A 211 13.85 -14.78 14.41
N MET A 212 14.59 -15.69 15.00
CA MET A 212 14.67 -15.84 16.45
C MET A 212 15.69 -14.83 17.00
N LYS A 213 15.35 -14.25 18.13
CA LYS A 213 16.31 -13.57 19.00
C LYS A 213 16.46 -14.37 20.29
#